data_8517264aab6730337addbdb20262e663
#
_entry.id   8517264aab6730337addbdb20262e663
#
_cell.length_a   1.000
_cell.length_b   1.000
_cell.length_c   1.000
_cell.angle_alpha   90.00
_cell.angle_beta   90.00
_cell.angle_gamma   90.00
#
_symmetry.space_group_name_H-M   'P 1'
#
loop_
_entity.id
_entity.type
_entity.pdbx_description
1 polymer ?
#
loop_
_entity_poly.entity_id
_entity_poly.type
_entity_poly.pdbx_seq_one_letter_code
_entity_poly.pdbx_strand_id
1 'polypeptide(L)'
;FSTGLFVHKVPALWLVVISCILSAGSPLLMATIQASWSYWTSAFFAQLLMPFSADVLFTVGLIIVTEMFPDDKQSVAGAVFNTASQFGNAFGLAVMQVVSTLVAKDHDGMKPSEALLEGYRASFWTMFAFMMACVVIAGAGLRKTGKIGLKQD
;
A
#
# COMPACT_ATOMS: atom_id res chain seq x y z
N PHE A 1 5.23 -14.91 -8.01
CA PHE A 1 5.96 -16.21 -7.91
C PHE A 1 7.18 -16.13 -6.99
N SER A 2 7.86 -14.99 -6.90
CA SER A 2 9.06 -14.82 -6.08
C SER A 2 8.78 -14.67 -4.57
N THR A 3 7.61 -14.19 -4.19
CA THR A 3 7.24 -13.88 -2.81
C THR A 3 7.17 -15.15 -1.94
N GLY A 4 6.65 -16.26 -2.49
CA GLY A 4 6.51 -17.52 -1.77
C GLY A 4 7.84 -18.16 -1.35
N LEU A 5 8.93 -17.90 -2.07
CA LEU A 5 10.26 -18.44 -1.75
C LEU A 5 10.96 -17.69 -0.59
N PHE A 6 10.61 -16.44 -0.37
CA PHE A 6 11.19 -15.60 0.67
C PHE A 6 10.43 -15.65 2.01
N VAL A 7 9.14 -15.97 1.98
CA VAL A 7 8.27 -16.00 3.17
C VAL A 7 8.76 -17.01 4.21
N HIS A 8 9.34 -18.14 3.80
CA HIS A 8 9.84 -19.18 4.72
C HIS A 8 11.17 -18.83 5.43
N LYS A 9 11.92 -17.84 4.93
CA LYS A 9 13.27 -17.52 5.46
C LYS A 9 13.32 -16.26 6.30
N VAL A 10 12.38 -15.32 6.13
CA VAL A 10 12.41 -14.00 6.75
C VAL A 10 11.16 -13.84 7.63
N PRO A 11 11.28 -13.26 8.84
CA PRO A 11 10.11 -12.94 9.66
C PRO A 11 9.13 -12.07 8.87
N ALA A 12 7.84 -12.39 8.92
CA ALA A 12 6.80 -11.66 8.19
C ALA A 12 6.81 -10.15 8.44
N LEU A 13 7.15 -9.75 9.67
CA LEU A 13 7.32 -8.34 10.05
C LEU A 13 8.27 -7.60 9.11
N TRP A 14 9.45 -8.15 8.86
CA TRP A 14 10.44 -7.51 8.00
C TRP A 14 10.01 -7.45 6.55
N LEU A 15 9.38 -8.53 6.04
CA LEU A 15 8.82 -8.55 4.69
C LEU A 15 7.77 -7.45 4.51
N VAL A 16 6.81 -7.36 5.43
CA VAL A 16 5.74 -6.36 5.38
C VAL A 16 6.29 -4.95 5.52
N VAL A 17 7.15 -4.70 6.50
CA VAL A 17 7.70 -3.35 6.75
C VAL A 17 8.56 -2.87 5.58
N ILE A 18 9.46 -3.70 5.07
CA ILE A 18 10.33 -3.34 3.93
C ILE A 18 9.48 -3.08 2.68
N SER A 19 8.49 -3.94 2.40
CA SER A 19 7.59 -3.75 1.26
C SER A 19 6.75 -2.48 1.37
N CYS A 20 6.25 -2.15 2.55
CA CYS A 20 5.53 -0.91 2.80
C CYS A 20 6.41 0.33 2.61
N ILE A 21 7.66 0.28 3.08
CA ILE A 21 8.61 1.39 2.92
C ILE A 21 8.97 1.59 1.44
N LEU A 22 9.27 0.49 0.72
CA LEU A 22 9.56 0.54 -0.71
C LEU A 22 8.39 1.12 -1.50
N SER A 23 7.17 0.69 -1.17
CA SER A 23 5.98 1.19 -1.85
C SER A 23 5.58 2.60 -1.45
N ALA A 24 5.90 3.04 -0.24
CA ALA A 24 5.76 4.45 0.13
C ALA A 24 6.63 5.37 -0.74
N GLY A 25 7.71 4.85 -1.31
CA GLY A 25 8.51 5.55 -2.32
C GLY A 25 7.74 5.91 -3.58
N SER A 26 6.77 5.09 -4.01
CA SER A 26 5.96 5.36 -5.21
C SER A 26 5.13 6.65 -5.10
N PRO A 27 4.22 6.81 -4.12
CA PRO A 27 3.48 8.07 -3.96
C PRO A 27 4.38 9.25 -3.64
N LEU A 28 5.52 9.06 -2.95
CA LEU A 28 6.47 10.12 -2.69
C LEU A 28 7.09 10.65 -4.00
N LEU A 29 7.52 9.76 -4.90
CA LEU A 29 8.03 10.14 -6.21
C LEU A 29 6.98 10.88 -7.05
N MET A 30 5.73 10.40 -7.01
CA MET A 30 4.63 11.05 -7.73
C MET A 30 4.21 12.38 -7.10
N ALA A 31 4.30 12.54 -5.78
CA ALA A 31 3.99 13.80 -5.10
C ALA A 31 4.99 14.92 -5.45
N THR A 32 6.24 14.55 -5.74
CA THR A 32 7.32 15.50 -6.08
C THR A 32 7.49 15.74 -7.59
N ILE A 33 6.65 15.12 -8.42
CA ILE A 33 6.77 15.23 -9.88
C ILE A 33 6.55 16.68 -10.36
N GLN A 34 7.37 17.10 -11.34
CA GLN A 34 7.20 18.37 -12.03
C GLN A 34 6.69 18.12 -13.46
N ALA A 35 5.81 18.98 -13.95
CA ALA A 35 5.24 18.86 -15.29
C ALA A 35 6.29 18.89 -16.42
N SER A 36 7.47 19.46 -16.15
CA SER A 36 8.59 19.53 -17.08
C SER A 36 9.46 18.28 -17.11
N TRP A 37 9.26 17.35 -16.16
CA TRP A 37 10.08 16.14 -16.09
C TRP A 37 9.62 15.08 -17.09
N SER A 38 10.59 14.35 -17.65
CA SER A 38 10.30 13.21 -18.49
C SER A 38 9.67 12.09 -17.68
N TYR A 39 8.72 11.36 -18.27
CA TYR A 39 8.10 10.16 -17.69
C TYR A 39 9.13 9.18 -17.10
N TRP A 40 10.25 9.00 -17.80
CA TRP A 40 11.31 8.07 -17.40
C TRP A 40 12.07 8.46 -16.14
N THR A 41 11.98 9.71 -15.69
CA THR A 41 12.76 10.21 -14.55
C THR A 41 12.17 9.78 -13.21
N SER A 42 10.84 9.85 -13.05
CA SER A 42 10.20 9.55 -11.77
C SER A 42 8.96 8.67 -11.90
N ALA A 43 8.09 8.91 -12.88
CA ALA A 43 6.85 8.16 -13.03
C ALA A 43 7.09 6.68 -13.32
N PHE A 44 8.09 6.33 -14.11
CA PHE A 44 8.48 4.95 -14.40
C PHE A 44 8.91 4.22 -13.12
N PHE A 45 9.78 4.82 -12.31
CA PHE A 45 10.24 4.21 -11.06
C PHE A 45 9.12 4.11 -10.03
N ALA A 46 8.23 5.11 -9.96
CA ALA A 46 7.06 5.06 -9.11
C ALA A 46 6.14 3.88 -9.46
N GLN A 47 5.88 3.65 -10.76
CA GLN A 47 5.08 2.53 -11.22
C GLN A 47 5.76 1.18 -10.99
N LEU A 48 7.09 1.11 -11.07
CA LEU A 48 7.85 -0.12 -10.79
C LEU A 48 7.80 -0.50 -9.30
N LEU A 49 7.79 0.49 -8.41
CA LEU A 49 7.73 0.27 -6.95
C LEU A 49 6.33 -0.09 -6.45
N MET A 50 5.28 0.36 -7.12
CA MET A 50 3.89 0.20 -6.68
C MET A 50 3.45 -1.28 -6.49
N PRO A 51 3.74 -2.23 -7.41
CA PRO A 51 3.29 -3.62 -7.28
C PRO A 51 3.89 -4.37 -6.10
N PHE A 52 5.09 -3.99 -5.66
CA PHE A 52 5.81 -4.72 -4.60
C PHE A 52 5.03 -4.79 -3.29
N SER A 53 4.35 -3.71 -2.87
CA SER A 53 3.57 -3.76 -1.63
C SER A 53 2.24 -4.47 -1.81
N ALA A 54 1.57 -4.23 -2.93
CA ALA A 54 0.28 -4.85 -3.18
C ALA A 54 0.41 -6.39 -3.15
N ASP A 55 1.39 -6.93 -3.86
CA ASP A 55 1.62 -8.38 -3.91
C ASP A 55 2.10 -8.95 -2.58
N VAL A 56 3.05 -8.30 -1.91
CA VAL A 56 3.59 -8.81 -0.64
C VAL A 56 2.58 -8.66 0.48
N LEU A 57 1.92 -7.50 0.62
CA LEU A 57 0.93 -7.27 1.67
C LEU A 57 -0.28 -8.19 1.52
N PHE A 58 -0.78 -8.36 0.30
CA PHE A 58 -1.91 -9.24 0.04
C PHE A 58 -1.55 -10.70 0.32
N THR A 59 -0.40 -11.17 -0.17
CA THR A 59 0.05 -12.56 0.01
C THR A 59 0.34 -12.85 1.48
N VAL A 60 1.13 -12.02 2.16
CA VAL A 60 1.48 -12.22 3.57
C VAL A 60 0.25 -12.06 4.46
N GLY A 61 -0.61 -11.06 4.19
CA GLY A 61 -1.85 -10.88 4.92
C GLY A 61 -2.80 -12.06 4.79
N LEU A 62 -2.95 -12.62 3.59
CA LEU A 62 -3.77 -13.81 3.36
C LEU A 62 -3.21 -15.02 4.10
N ILE A 63 -1.89 -15.25 4.05
CA ILE A 63 -1.24 -16.36 4.78
C ILE A 63 -1.48 -16.22 6.29
N ILE A 64 -1.23 -15.03 6.86
CA ILE A 64 -1.45 -14.80 8.30
C ILE A 64 -2.89 -15.12 8.68
N VAL A 65 -3.85 -14.57 7.92
CA VAL A 65 -5.28 -14.75 8.21
C VAL A 65 -5.68 -16.22 8.11
N THR A 66 -5.22 -16.93 7.08
CA THR A 66 -5.56 -18.35 6.93
C THR A 66 -4.88 -19.25 7.98
N GLU A 67 -3.64 -18.97 8.38
CA GLU A 67 -2.95 -19.76 9.42
C GLU A 67 -3.50 -19.54 10.83
N MET A 68 -4.10 -18.36 11.11
CA MET A 68 -4.69 -18.08 12.42
C MET A 68 -6.02 -18.78 12.66
N PHE A 69 -6.65 -19.34 11.62
CA PHE A 69 -7.96 -20.00 11.71
C PHE A 69 -7.84 -21.52 11.52
N PRO A 70 -8.72 -22.32 12.18
CA PRO A 70 -8.82 -23.75 11.93
C PRO A 70 -9.11 -24.09 10.47
N ASP A 71 -8.69 -25.26 10.01
CA ASP A 71 -8.78 -25.69 8.62
C ASP A 71 -10.21 -25.60 8.03
N ASP A 72 -11.24 -25.86 8.85
CA ASP A 72 -12.65 -25.75 8.50
C ASP A 72 -13.12 -24.32 8.27
N LYS A 73 -12.40 -23.30 8.76
CA LYS A 73 -12.74 -21.87 8.67
C LYS A 73 -11.82 -21.05 7.77
N GLN A 74 -10.76 -21.63 7.25
CA GLN A 74 -9.78 -20.92 6.42
C GLN A 74 -10.39 -20.27 5.17
N SER A 75 -11.32 -20.96 4.52
CA SER A 75 -11.96 -20.41 3.32
C SER A 75 -12.82 -19.19 3.63
N VAL A 76 -13.52 -19.19 4.77
CA VAL A 76 -14.31 -18.05 5.25
C VAL A 76 -13.39 -16.90 5.64
N ALA A 77 -12.29 -17.18 6.35
CA ALA A 77 -11.31 -16.18 6.73
C ALA A 77 -10.69 -15.49 5.50
N GLY A 78 -10.33 -16.26 4.47
CA GLY A 78 -9.84 -15.73 3.19
C GLY A 78 -10.87 -14.88 2.45
N ALA A 79 -12.14 -15.28 2.45
CA ALA A 79 -13.21 -14.50 1.84
C ALA A 79 -13.42 -13.16 2.57
N VAL A 80 -13.42 -13.16 3.90
CA VAL A 80 -13.53 -11.94 4.72
C VAL A 80 -12.35 -11.02 4.47
N PHE A 81 -11.12 -11.55 4.43
CA PHE A 81 -9.93 -10.77 4.12
C PHE A 81 -10.02 -10.12 2.73
N ASN A 82 -10.43 -10.87 1.71
CA ASN A 82 -10.60 -10.34 0.37
C ASN A 82 -11.67 -9.24 0.31
N THR A 83 -12.80 -9.45 0.97
CA THR A 83 -13.88 -8.44 1.06
C THR A 83 -13.40 -7.17 1.75
N ALA A 84 -12.69 -7.29 2.87
CA ALA A 84 -12.09 -6.16 3.58
C ALA A 84 -11.08 -5.40 2.71
N SER A 85 -10.27 -6.13 1.92
CA SER A 85 -9.30 -5.53 0.99
C SER A 85 -10.01 -4.73 -0.12
N GLN A 86 -11.08 -5.25 -0.70
CA GLN A 86 -11.88 -4.55 -1.71
C GLN A 86 -12.57 -3.31 -1.13
N PHE A 87 -13.10 -3.42 0.08
CA PHE A 87 -13.68 -2.27 0.78
C PHE A 87 -12.61 -1.19 1.04
N GLY A 88 -11.44 -1.59 1.52
CA GLY A 88 -10.30 -0.69 1.72
C GLY A 88 -9.88 0.02 0.43
N ASN A 89 -9.83 -0.70 -0.69
CA ASN A 89 -9.56 -0.13 -2.01
C ASN A 89 -10.59 0.92 -2.42
N ALA A 90 -11.89 0.59 -2.32
CA ALA A 90 -12.97 1.51 -2.67
C ALA A 90 -12.95 2.77 -1.80
N PHE A 91 -12.76 2.61 -0.49
CA PHE A 91 -12.64 3.71 0.45
C PHE A 91 -11.41 4.59 0.15
N GLY A 92 -10.26 3.97 -0.09
CA GLY A 92 -9.03 4.67 -0.45
C GLY A 92 -9.22 5.52 -1.71
N LEU A 93 -9.78 4.97 -2.78
CA LEU A 93 -10.06 5.70 -4.01
C LEU A 93 -11.01 6.88 -3.79
N ALA A 94 -12.06 6.70 -2.97
CA ALA A 94 -13.00 7.77 -2.64
C ALA A 94 -12.30 8.92 -1.90
N VAL A 95 -11.46 8.62 -0.90
CA VAL A 95 -10.69 9.63 -0.17
C VAL A 95 -9.76 10.38 -1.12
N MET A 96 -9.04 9.67 -1.99
CA MET A 96 -8.12 10.28 -2.95
C MET A 96 -8.85 11.21 -3.93
N GLN A 97 -10.02 10.81 -4.42
CA GLN A 97 -10.83 11.63 -5.30
C GLN A 97 -11.31 12.91 -4.60
N VAL A 98 -11.77 12.80 -3.36
CA VAL A 98 -12.22 13.97 -2.56
C VAL A 98 -11.07 14.93 -2.33
N VAL A 99 -9.92 14.45 -1.88
CA VAL A 99 -8.71 15.27 -1.64
C VAL A 99 -8.29 15.99 -2.93
N SER A 100 -8.18 15.26 -4.04
CA SER A 100 -7.79 15.83 -5.33
C SER A 100 -8.75 16.93 -5.78
N THR A 101 -10.05 16.68 -5.67
CA THR A 101 -11.08 17.63 -6.12
C THR A 101 -11.13 18.89 -5.24
N LEU A 102 -11.02 18.74 -3.92
CA LEU A 102 -11.06 19.87 -3.00
C LEU A 102 -9.85 20.79 -3.19
N VAL A 103 -8.65 20.21 -3.29
CA VAL A 103 -7.42 20.99 -3.50
C VAL A 103 -7.42 21.65 -4.87
N ALA A 104 -7.86 20.95 -5.93
CA ALA A 104 -7.97 21.55 -7.26
C ALA A 104 -8.95 22.74 -7.30
N LYS A 105 -10.06 22.65 -6.57
CA LYS A 105 -11.03 23.76 -6.44
C LYS A 105 -10.48 24.96 -5.67
N ASP A 106 -9.68 24.74 -4.65
CA ASP A 106 -9.07 25.83 -3.86
C ASP A 106 -8.09 26.65 -4.71
N HIS A 107 -7.64 26.09 -5.84
CA HIS A 107 -6.72 26.72 -6.80
C HIS A 107 -7.41 27.21 -8.08
N ASP A 108 -8.69 27.53 -8.04
CA ASP A 108 -9.49 27.99 -9.21
C ASP A 108 -8.94 29.24 -9.92
N GLY A 109 -8.04 30.00 -9.29
CA GLY A 109 -7.34 31.13 -9.91
C GLY A 109 -6.16 30.77 -10.82
N MET A 110 -5.76 29.49 -10.84
CA MET A 110 -4.67 28.97 -11.68
C MET A 110 -5.19 28.40 -13.00
N LYS A 111 -4.27 28.08 -13.91
CA LYS A 111 -4.64 27.31 -15.11
C LYS A 111 -5.22 25.95 -14.68
N PRO A 112 -6.28 25.45 -15.36
CA PRO A 112 -6.93 24.19 -14.97
C PRO A 112 -5.97 23.00 -14.84
N SER A 113 -4.93 22.94 -15.68
CA SER A 113 -3.90 21.89 -15.62
C SER A 113 -2.99 21.99 -14.40
N GLU A 114 -2.71 23.21 -13.93
CA GLU A 114 -1.87 23.45 -12.74
C GLU A 114 -2.66 23.14 -11.46
N ALA A 115 -3.91 23.58 -11.38
CA ALA A 115 -4.81 23.26 -10.27
C ALA A 115 -5.02 21.75 -10.13
N LEU A 116 -5.19 21.04 -11.25
CA LEU A 116 -5.33 19.58 -11.25
C LEU A 116 -4.05 18.89 -10.78
N LEU A 117 -2.87 19.38 -11.17
CA LEU A 117 -1.59 18.86 -10.73
C LEU A 117 -1.41 18.99 -9.21
N GLU A 118 -1.79 20.14 -8.62
CA GLU A 118 -1.74 20.34 -7.17
C GLU A 118 -2.74 19.39 -6.45
N GLY A 119 -3.92 19.17 -7.00
CA GLY A 119 -4.87 18.18 -6.49
C GLY A 119 -4.28 16.75 -6.48
N TYR A 120 -3.61 16.34 -7.53
CA TYR A 120 -2.94 15.02 -7.58
C TYR A 120 -1.77 14.94 -6.60
N ARG A 121 -0.96 15.97 -6.47
CA ARG A 121 0.13 16.02 -5.49
C ARG A 121 -0.40 15.85 -4.06
N ALA A 122 -1.47 16.56 -3.69
CA ALA A 122 -2.10 16.41 -2.38
C ALA A 122 -2.60 14.99 -2.15
N SER A 123 -3.17 14.36 -3.19
CA SER A 123 -3.58 12.97 -3.13
C SER A 123 -2.39 12.02 -2.89
N PHE A 124 -1.29 12.20 -3.59
CA PHE A 124 -0.09 11.38 -3.39
C PHE A 124 0.55 11.58 -2.01
N TRP A 125 0.55 12.80 -1.47
CA TRP A 125 0.96 13.04 -0.09
C TRP A 125 0.07 12.33 0.92
N THR A 126 -1.24 12.31 0.68
CA THR A 126 -2.21 11.56 1.50
C THR A 126 -1.94 10.05 1.44
N MET A 127 -1.68 9.51 0.24
CA MET A 127 -1.27 8.09 0.09
C MET A 127 0.01 7.77 0.87
N PHE A 128 1.01 8.63 0.75
CA PHE A 128 2.25 8.47 1.50
C PHE A 128 2.01 8.43 3.01
N ALA A 129 1.17 9.35 3.53
CA ALA A 129 0.80 9.37 4.94
C ALA A 129 0.09 8.08 5.39
N PHE A 130 -0.85 7.56 4.58
CA PHE A 130 -1.51 6.28 4.87
C PHE A 130 -0.53 5.10 4.85
N MET A 131 0.40 5.07 3.89
CA MET A 131 1.43 4.03 3.84
C MET A 131 2.34 4.08 5.07
N MET A 132 2.74 5.27 5.50
CA MET A 132 3.53 5.44 6.74
C MET A 132 2.75 5.01 7.98
N ALA A 133 1.45 5.31 8.05
CA ALA A 133 0.59 4.80 9.13
C ALA A 133 0.53 3.26 9.11
N CYS A 134 0.42 2.64 7.95
CA CYS A 134 0.48 1.18 7.81
C CYS A 134 1.82 0.60 8.29
N VAL A 135 2.95 1.25 7.99
CA VAL A 135 4.28 0.84 8.49
C VAL A 135 4.31 0.84 10.02
N VAL A 136 3.78 1.90 10.64
CA VAL A 136 3.73 2.01 12.11
C VAL A 136 2.83 0.93 12.72
N ILE A 137 1.63 0.74 12.15
CA ILE A 137 0.67 -0.27 12.64
C ILE A 137 1.23 -1.68 12.46
N ALA A 138 1.81 -1.99 11.31
CA ALA A 138 2.44 -3.28 11.04
C ALA A 138 3.64 -3.52 11.96
N GLY A 139 4.50 -2.50 12.14
CA GLY A 139 5.66 -2.58 13.02
C GLY A 139 5.28 -2.78 14.49
N ALA A 140 4.20 -2.17 14.96
CA ALA A 140 3.70 -2.34 16.32
C ALA A 140 2.95 -3.67 16.50
N GLY A 141 2.09 -4.03 15.53
CA GLY A 141 1.21 -5.21 15.59
C GLY A 141 1.96 -6.53 15.41
N LEU A 142 2.87 -6.59 14.42
CA LEU A 142 3.59 -7.81 14.09
C LEU A 142 4.83 -8.08 14.94
N ARG A 143 5.19 -7.17 15.85
CA ARG A 143 6.36 -7.36 16.75
C ARG A 143 6.27 -8.65 17.59
N LYS A 144 5.07 -9.09 17.93
CA LYS A 144 4.81 -10.29 18.73
C LYS A 144 4.56 -11.54 17.90
N THR A 145 4.36 -11.39 16.60
CA THR A 145 4.11 -12.49 15.67
C THR A 145 5.46 -13.02 15.20
N GLY A 146 5.87 -14.17 15.69
CA GLY A 146 7.14 -14.82 15.32
C GLY A 146 7.23 -15.18 13.83
N LYS A 147 8.07 -16.15 13.49
CA LYS A 147 8.17 -16.67 12.12
C LYS A 147 6.86 -17.35 11.74
N ILE A 148 6.22 -16.88 10.66
CA ILE A 148 5.02 -17.49 10.08
C ILE A 148 5.43 -18.75 9.33
N GLY A 149 4.63 -19.82 9.46
CA GLY A 149 4.86 -21.09 8.75
C GLY A 149 5.64 -22.16 9.52
N LEU A 150 5.87 -21.97 10.81
CA LEU A 150 6.30 -23.04 11.70
C LEU A 150 5.14 -23.34 12.65
N LYS A 151 4.32 -24.36 12.33
CA LYS A 151 3.50 -25.03 13.35
C LYS A 151 4.48 -25.42 14.46
N GLN A 152 4.32 -24.88 15.64
CA GLN A 152 4.93 -25.44 16.85
C GLN A 152 4.14 -26.71 17.14
N ASP A 153 4.78 -27.87 16.87
CA ASP A 153 4.35 -29.16 17.39
C ASP A 153 4.47 -29.17 18.93
#